data_f7cc2d501568a1394c6b897bcddef219
#
_entry.id   f7cc2d501568a1394c6b897bcddef219
#
_cell.length_a   1.000
_cell.length_b   1.000
_cell.length_c   1.000
_cell.angle_alpha   90.00
_cell.angle_beta   90.00
_cell.angle_gamma   90.00
#
_symmetry.space_group_name_H-M   'P 1'
#
loop_
_entity.id
_entity.type
_entity.pdbx_description
1 polymer ?
#
loop_
_entity_poly.entity_id
_entity_poly.type
_entity_poly.pdbx_seq_one_letter_code
_entity_poly.pdbx_strand_id
1 'polypeptide(L)'
;MNRFIVFILAGMMASSAWADGHSASGDASAGEVAFNKQCVACHVVVTDAGEKLAGRNSKSGPNLYNVAGATAGAVPGYRYGKSLVKAGVELGLIWTEETFLAYVQDPKGFLKVFLDDKKARAKMSFKVRKEEDARNIYAYLYRIGSK
;
A
#
# COMPACT_ATOMS: atom_id res chain seq x y z
N MET A 1 13.14 -59.85 35.08
CA MET A 1 13.25 -58.38 35.27
C MET A 1 13.34 -57.75 33.91
N ASN A 2 12.16 -57.36 33.31
CA ASN A 2 12.09 -56.74 31.96
C ASN A 2 11.99 -55.23 32.13
N ARG A 3 13.01 -54.51 31.68
CA ARG A 3 13.01 -53.02 31.63
C ARG A 3 12.49 -52.57 30.25
N PHE A 4 11.24 -52.08 30.20
CA PHE A 4 10.70 -51.39 29.02
C PHE A 4 11.24 -49.96 28.95
N ILE A 5 11.99 -49.69 27.90
CA ILE A 5 12.44 -48.31 27.59
C ILE A 5 11.37 -47.70 26.69
N VAL A 6 10.68 -46.66 27.23
CA VAL A 6 9.71 -45.87 26.47
C VAL A 6 10.48 -44.74 25.78
N PHE A 7 10.56 -44.76 24.45
CA PHE A 7 11.04 -43.65 23.66
C PHE A 7 9.90 -42.64 23.48
N ILE A 8 10.04 -41.45 24.07
CA ILE A 8 9.15 -40.32 23.83
C ILE A 8 9.69 -39.60 22.60
N LEU A 9 9.01 -39.72 21.46
CA LEU A 9 9.24 -38.89 20.29
C LEU A 9 8.65 -37.52 20.57
N ALA A 10 9.52 -36.52 20.82
CA ALA A 10 9.14 -35.10 20.84
C ALA A 10 8.93 -34.63 19.39
N GLY A 11 7.68 -34.51 18.99
CA GLY A 11 7.31 -33.93 17.70
C GLY A 11 7.56 -32.42 17.71
N MET A 12 8.55 -31.96 16.96
CA MET A 12 8.78 -30.54 16.67
C MET A 12 7.68 -30.09 15.71
N MET A 13 6.66 -29.35 16.20
CA MET A 13 5.71 -28.64 15.37
C MET A 13 6.40 -27.38 14.83
N ALA A 14 6.81 -27.43 13.56
CA ALA A 14 7.24 -26.24 12.84
C ALA A 14 6.01 -25.36 12.58
N SER A 15 5.90 -24.27 13.32
CA SER A 15 4.92 -23.21 13.05
C SER A 15 5.30 -22.50 11.77
N SER A 16 4.57 -22.75 10.68
CA SER A 16 4.66 -21.99 9.44
C SER A 16 4.11 -20.58 9.74
N ALA A 17 4.99 -19.62 9.92
CA ALA A 17 4.59 -18.21 9.91
C ALA A 17 4.10 -17.89 8.49
N TRP A 18 2.81 -17.70 8.34
CA TRP A 18 2.23 -17.12 7.12
C TRP A 18 2.72 -15.67 7.08
N ALA A 19 3.68 -15.37 6.21
CA ALA A 19 4.05 -14.01 5.89
C ALA A 19 2.84 -13.39 5.17
N ASP A 20 2.17 -12.43 5.82
CA ASP A 20 1.14 -11.62 5.19
C ASP A 20 1.73 -10.99 3.93
N GLY A 21 1.05 -11.17 2.77
CA GLY A 21 1.53 -10.80 1.45
C GLY A 21 1.66 -9.29 1.19
N HIS A 22 1.91 -8.50 2.22
CA HIS A 22 2.05 -7.04 2.18
C HIS A 22 3.48 -6.57 2.47
N SER A 23 4.49 -7.40 2.19
CA SER A 23 5.89 -6.98 2.36
C SER A 23 6.27 -5.89 1.35
N ALA A 24 7.09 -4.93 1.79
CA ALA A 24 7.69 -3.92 0.93
C ALA A 24 9.13 -4.33 0.59
N SER A 25 9.50 -4.31 -0.70
CA SER A 25 10.82 -4.71 -1.18
C SER A 25 11.77 -3.55 -1.45
N GLY A 26 11.26 -2.31 -1.46
CA GLY A 26 12.04 -1.10 -1.74
C GLY A 26 12.83 -0.56 -0.54
N ASP A 27 13.67 0.44 -0.81
CA ASP A 27 14.38 1.21 0.21
C ASP A 27 13.47 2.34 0.75
N ALA A 28 13.06 2.22 2.01
CA ALA A 28 12.17 3.18 2.64
C ALA A 28 12.83 4.56 2.86
N SER A 29 14.16 4.65 2.99
CA SER A 29 14.86 5.93 3.15
C SER A 29 14.96 6.68 1.83
N ALA A 30 15.27 5.99 0.74
CA ALA A 30 15.18 6.52 -0.61
C ALA A 30 13.72 6.89 -0.96
N GLY A 31 12.76 6.10 -0.47
CA GLY A 31 11.33 6.35 -0.61
C GLY A 31 10.86 7.63 0.04
N GLU A 32 11.36 7.96 1.23
CA GLU A 32 11.08 9.24 1.89
C GLU A 32 11.52 10.42 1.03
N VAL A 33 12.73 10.37 0.47
CA VAL A 33 13.25 11.40 -0.44
C VAL A 33 12.38 11.52 -1.69
N ALA A 34 12.03 10.38 -2.32
CA ALA A 34 11.19 10.35 -3.51
C ALA A 34 9.77 10.86 -3.23
N PHE A 35 9.19 10.49 -2.09
CA PHE A 35 7.87 10.95 -1.64
C PHE A 35 7.84 12.47 -1.44
N ASN A 36 8.81 13.01 -0.72
CA ASN A 36 8.91 14.43 -0.47
C ASN A 36 9.11 15.26 -1.77
N LYS A 37 9.74 14.67 -2.78
CA LYS A 37 9.92 15.32 -4.08
C LYS A 37 8.69 15.24 -4.97
N GLN A 38 7.94 14.14 -4.94
CA GLN A 38 6.95 13.82 -5.98
C GLN A 38 5.49 13.81 -5.48
N CYS A 39 5.25 13.60 -4.17
CA CYS A 39 3.90 13.33 -3.67
C CYS A 39 3.32 14.47 -2.81
N VAL A 40 4.16 15.22 -2.09
CA VAL A 40 3.73 16.20 -1.07
C VAL A 40 3.00 17.41 -1.62
N ALA A 41 3.03 17.65 -2.93
CA ALA A 41 2.24 18.71 -3.55
C ALA A 41 0.72 18.42 -3.45
N CYS A 42 0.35 17.16 -3.41
CA CYS A 42 -1.06 16.73 -3.40
C CYS A 42 -1.43 15.92 -2.15
N HIS A 43 -0.50 15.20 -1.54
CA HIS A 43 -0.73 14.28 -0.45
C HIS A 43 -0.10 14.71 0.86
N VAL A 44 -0.70 14.26 1.95
CA VAL A 44 -0.16 14.33 3.30
C VAL A 44 -0.04 12.93 3.88
N VAL A 45 0.81 12.77 4.89
CA VAL A 45 0.82 11.61 5.78
C VAL A 45 0.61 12.14 7.20
N VAL A 46 -0.59 11.91 7.72
CA VAL A 46 -1.01 12.36 9.06
C VAL A 46 -1.56 11.16 9.80
N THR A 47 -1.03 10.89 10.98
CA THR A 47 -1.45 9.77 11.83
C THR A 47 -2.87 9.97 12.37
N ASP A 48 -3.45 8.92 12.93
CA ASP A 48 -4.78 8.98 13.58
C ASP A 48 -4.77 9.92 14.81
N ALA A 49 -3.61 10.14 15.42
CA ALA A 49 -3.41 11.12 16.50
C ALA A 49 -3.26 12.57 16.00
N GLY A 50 -3.27 12.80 14.67
CA GLY A 50 -3.14 14.11 14.06
C GLY A 50 -1.68 14.57 13.88
N GLU A 51 -0.69 13.73 14.11
CA GLU A 51 0.71 14.03 13.88
C GLU A 51 0.99 14.00 12.37
N LYS A 52 1.61 15.07 11.85
CA LYS A 52 2.00 15.16 10.45
C LYS A 52 3.41 14.62 10.25
N LEU A 53 3.51 13.49 9.57
CA LEU A 53 4.78 12.83 9.25
C LEU A 53 5.37 13.34 7.93
N ALA A 54 4.52 13.70 6.95
CA ALA A 54 4.98 14.22 5.66
C ALA A 54 3.89 15.05 4.98
N GLY A 55 4.33 15.83 3.98
CA GLY A 55 3.47 16.69 3.17
C GLY A 55 3.22 18.05 3.82
N ARG A 56 2.51 18.89 3.09
CA ARG A 56 2.08 20.24 3.55
C ARG A 56 0.61 20.17 3.99
N ASN A 57 -0.21 21.11 3.63
CA ASN A 57 -1.63 21.12 3.98
C ASN A 57 -2.53 20.86 2.75
N SER A 58 -2.02 20.14 1.76
CA SER A 58 -2.78 19.85 0.55
C SER A 58 -3.95 18.91 0.85
N LYS A 59 -5.09 19.18 0.22
CA LYS A 59 -6.30 18.36 0.21
C LYS A 59 -6.62 17.84 -1.19
N SER A 60 -5.69 17.99 -2.14
CA SER A 60 -5.88 17.57 -3.53
C SER A 60 -5.85 16.05 -3.68
N GLY A 61 -5.06 15.37 -2.85
CA GLY A 61 -5.04 13.92 -2.69
C GLY A 61 -5.47 13.49 -1.29
N PRO A 62 -5.76 12.19 -1.09
CA PRO A 62 -6.05 11.65 0.23
C PRO A 62 -4.83 11.66 1.15
N ASN A 63 -5.07 11.54 2.44
CA ASN A 63 -4.05 11.16 3.42
C ASN A 63 -3.55 9.76 3.08
N LEU A 64 -2.22 9.57 3.06
CA LEU A 64 -1.59 8.28 2.72
C LEU A 64 -1.07 7.50 3.95
N TYR A 65 -1.42 7.94 5.16
CA TYR A 65 -1.15 7.15 6.35
C TYR A 65 -1.91 5.83 6.27
N ASN A 66 -1.25 4.73 6.58
CA ASN A 66 -1.81 3.36 6.50
C ASN A 66 -2.31 2.94 5.10
N VAL A 67 -1.82 3.56 4.02
CA VAL A 67 -2.25 3.20 2.67
C VAL A 67 -1.76 1.82 2.24
N ALA A 68 -0.57 1.41 2.67
CA ALA A 68 -0.03 0.09 2.33
C ALA A 68 -0.90 -1.03 2.95
N GLY A 69 -1.40 -1.94 2.12
CA GLY A 69 -2.33 -2.99 2.52
C GLY A 69 -3.79 -2.56 2.67
N ALA A 70 -4.11 -1.27 2.52
CA ALA A 70 -5.47 -0.77 2.66
C ALA A 70 -6.32 -0.96 1.38
N THR A 71 -7.64 -0.95 1.55
CA THR A 71 -8.59 -0.92 0.44
C THR A 71 -8.47 0.40 -0.33
N ALA A 72 -8.36 0.31 -1.65
CA ALA A 72 -8.28 1.49 -2.51
C ALA A 72 -9.58 2.33 -2.43
N GLY A 73 -9.43 3.65 -2.45
CA GLY A 73 -10.58 4.55 -2.47
C GLY A 73 -11.42 4.61 -1.20
N ALA A 74 -10.92 4.11 -0.05
CA ALA A 74 -11.68 3.93 1.19
C ALA A 74 -11.30 4.91 2.32
N VAL A 75 -10.31 5.79 2.15
CA VAL A 75 -9.92 6.74 3.23
C VAL A 75 -11.09 7.67 3.55
N PRO A 76 -11.54 7.73 4.82
CA PRO A 76 -12.65 8.58 5.23
C PRO A 76 -12.38 10.07 4.96
N GLY A 77 -13.44 10.82 4.63
CA GLY A 77 -13.37 12.27 4.45
C GLY A 77 -12.77 12.75 3.12
N TYR A 78 -12.24 11.88 2.29
CA TYR A 78 -11.77 12.23 0.96
C TYR A 78 -12.75 11.79 -0.14
N ARG A 79 -13.10 12.70 -1.04
CA ARG A 79 -13.99 12.40 -2.17
C ARG A 79 -13.22 11.85 -3.35
N TYR A 80 -13.16 10.53 -3.46
CA TYR A 80 -12.53 9.82 -4.57
C TYR A 80 -13.29 9.94 -5.90
N GLY A 81 -12.61 9.61 -6.98
CA GLY A 81 -13.25 9.38 -8.29
C GLY A 81 -14.00 8.05 -8.30
N LYS A 82 -15.14 8.00 -8.99
CA LYS A 82 -16.03 6.82 -9.05
C LYS A 82 -15.30 5.52 -9.45
N SER A 83 -14.37 5.60 -10.41
CA SER A 83 -13.63 4.42 -10.87
C SER A 83 -12.76 3.82 -9.76
N LEU A 84 -12.10 4.64 -8.92
CA LEU A 84 -11.28 4.12 -7.83
C LEU A 84 -12.13 3.55 -6.69
N VAL A 85 -13.28 4.17 -6.39
CA VAL A 85 -14.24 3.62 -5.41
C VAL A 85 -14.74 2.26 -5.88
N LYS A 86 -15.15 2.15 -7.16
CA LYS A 86 -15.58 0.87 -7.74
C LYS A 86 -14.48 -0.19 -7.63
N ALA A 87 -13.25 0.15 -8.01
CA ALA A 87 -12.12 -0.78 -7.95
C ALA A 87 -11.86 -1.29 -6.52
N GLY A 88 -11.81 -0.39 -5.53
CA GLY A 88 -11.51 -0.77 -4.15
C GLY A 88 -12.72 -1.30 -3.40
N VAL A 89 -13.76 -0.48 -3.25
CA VAL A 89 -14.88 -0.80 -2.35
C VAL A 89 -15.78 -1.90 -2.92
N GLU A 90 -16.02 -1.92 -4.24
CA GLU A 90 -16.91 -2.91 -4.86
C GLU A 90 -16.16 -4.17 -5.33
N LEU A 91 -14.92 -4.02 -5.84
CA LEU A 91 -14.15 -5.12 -6.44
C LEU A 91 -12.93 -5.55 -5.61
N GLY A 92 -12.72 -4.97 -4.43
CA GLY A 92 -11.72 -5.43 -3.48
C GLY A 92 -10.27 -5.11 -3.82
N LEU A 93 -10.00 -4.06 -4.62
CA LEU A 93 -8.62 -3.63 -4.87
C LEU A 93 -7.94 -3.21 -3.56
N ILE A 94 -6.84 -3.88 -3.24
CA ILE A 94 -5.97 -3.59 -2.10
C ILE A 94 -4.66 -2.99 -2.62
N TRP A 95 -4.10 -2.05 -1.88
CA TRP A 95 -2.79 -1.46 -2.16
C TRP A 95 -1.65 -2.38 -1.70
N THR A 96 -1.45 -3.49 -2.42
CA THR A 96 -0.19 -4.25 -2.36
C THR A 96 0.92 -3.47 -3.02
N GLU A 97 2.18 -3.88 -2.86
CA GLU A 97 3.28 -3.24 -3.60
C GLU A 97 3.03 -3.26 -5.10
N GLU A 98 2.63 -4.39 -5.66
CA GLU A 98 2.36 -4.54 -7.09
C GLU A 98 1.27 -3.59 -7.59
N THR A 99 0.11 -3.59 -6.94
CA THR A 99 -1.02 -2.74 -7.36
C THR A 99 -0.74 -1.25 -7.17
N PHE A 100 -0.01 -0.90 -6.11
CA PHE A 100 0.42 0.47 -5.87
C PHE A 100 1.37 0.95 -6.98
N LEU A 101 2.42 0.17 -7.30
CA LEU A 101 3.37 0.50 -8.36
C LEU A 101 2.65 0.70 -9.69
N ALA A 102 1.83 -0.27 -10.10
CA ALA A 102 1.08 -0.20 -11.35
C ALA A 102 0.17 1.04 -11.42
N TYR A 103 -0.49 1.37 -10.30
CA TYR A 103 -1.37 2.53 -10.22
C TYR A 103 -0.60 3.85 -10.30
N VAL A 104 0.45 4.05 -9.47
CA VAL A 104 1.14 5.34 -9.44
C VAL A 104 1.93 5.63 -10.73
N GLN A 105 2.30 4.60 -11.50
CA GLN A 105 2.96 4.75 -12.80
C GLN A 105 1.98 5.13 -13.91
N ASP A 106 0.75 4.62 -13.91
CA ASP A 106 -0.31 5.01 -14.84
C ASP A 106 -1.70 4.87 -14.21
N PRO A 107 -2.14 5.84 -13.41
CA PRO A 107 -3.41 5.74 -12.67
C PRO A 107 -4.63 5.48 -13.57
N LYS A 108 -4.68 6.16 -14.73
CA LYS A 108 -5.79 6.01 -15.66
C LYS A 108 -5.74 4.69 -16.42
N GLY A 109 -4.57 4.29 -16.89
CA GLY A 109 -4.37 3.01 -17.60
C GLY A 109 -4.67 1.84 -16.68
N PHE A 110 -4.14 1.86 -15.47
CA PHE A 110 -4.40 0.85 -14.44
C PHE A 110 -5.91 0.65 -14.21
N LEU A 111 -6.66 1.73 -13.97
CA LEU A 111 -8.10 1.62 -13.70
C LEU A 111 -8.89 1.12 -14.92
N LYS A 112 -8.47 1.46 -16.13
CA LYS A 112 -9.12 0.92 -17.34
C LYS A 112 -8.95 -0.59 -17.47
N VAL A 113 -7.76 -1.08 -17.18
CA VAL A 113 -7.45 -2.52 -17.22
C VAL A 113 -8.15 -3.24 -16.06
N PHE A 114 -8.00 -2.75 -14.82
CA PHE A 114 -8.56 -3.38 -13.63
C PHE A 114 -10.09 -3.50 -13.67
N LEU A 115 -10.77 -2.48 -14.22
CA LEU A 115 -12.24 -2.42 -14.29
C LEU A 115 -12.80 -3.00 -15.61
N ASP A 116 -11.93 -3.38 -16.55
CA ASP A 116 -12.31 -3.68 -17.95
C ASP A 116 -13.23 -2.59 -18.54
N ASP A 117 -12.90 -1.32 -18.27
CA ASP A 117 -13.71 -0.18 -18.69
C ASP A 117 -12.83 0.91 -19.35
N LYS A 118 -12.96 1.02 -20.67
CA LYS A 118 -12.25 2.03 -21.46
C LYS A 118 -12.58 3.47 -21.08
N LYS A 119 -13.72 3.69 -20.38
CA LYS A 119 -14.19 5.00 -19.91
C LYS A 119 -13.72 5.32 -18.49
N ALA A 120 -13.05 4.38 -17.79
CA ALA A 120 -12.54 4.60 -16.45
C ALA A 120 -11.61 5.81 -16.39
N ARG A 121 -11.70 6.56 -15.28
CA ARG A 121 -10.95 7.82 -15.06
C ARG A 121 -10.27 7.79 -13.72
N ALA A 122 -9.03 8.27 -13.68
CA ALA A 122 -8.32 8.55 -12.44
C ALA A 122 -8.47 10.04 -12.08
N LYS A 123 -8.60 10.32 -10.79
CA LYS A 123 -8.54 11.68 -10.26
C LYS A 123 -7.07 12.13 -10.11
N MET A 124 -6.17 11.20 -9.77
CA MET A 124 -4.74 11.39 -9.80
C MET A 124 -4.25 11.42 -11.24
N SER A 125 -3.62 12.52 -11.65
CA SER A 125 -3.05 12.69 -13.00
C SER A 125 -1.52 12.57 -13.01
N PHE A 126 -0.88 12.72 -11.85
CA PHE A 126 0.57 12.58 -11.70
C PHE A 126 0.99 11.11 -11.90
N LYS A 127 2.17 10.92 -12.49
CA LYS A 127 2.76 9.60 -12.73
C LYS A 127 4.18 9.54 -12.15
N VAL A 128 4.44 8.56 -11.29
CA VAL A 128 5.79 8.23 -10.86
C VAL A 128 6.47 7.44 -11.97
N ARG A 129 7.38 8.07 -12.71
CA ARG A 129 7.93 7.50 -13.95
C ARG A 129 8.90 6.35 -13.74
N LYS A 130 9.69 6.41 -12.66
CA LYS A 130 10.67 5.37 -12.32
C LYS A 130 10.04 4.33 -11.41
N GLU A 131 10.10 3.08 -11.83
CA GLU A 131 9.58 1.97 -11.02
C GLU A 131 10.29 1.88 -9.67
N GLU A 132 11.60 2.10 -9.65
CA GLU A 132 12.38 2.14 -8.41
C GLU A 132 11.86 3.19 -7.43
N ASP A 133 11.57 4.42 -7.90
CA ASP A 133 10.98 5.46 -7.05
C ASP A 133 9.60 5.01 -6.50
N ALA A 134 8.76 4.39 -7.35
CA ALA A 134 7.45 3.90 -6.92
C ALA A 134 7.56 2.81 -5.85
N ARG A 135 8.50 1.88 -6.03
CA ARG A 135 8.81 0.80 -5.08
C ARG A 135 9.31 1.35 -3.75
N ASN A 136 10.25 2.27 -3.80
CA ASN A 136 10.81 2.92 -2.63
C ASN A 136 9.75 3.75 -1.88
N ILE A 137 8.88 4.49 -2.61
CA ILE A 137 7.76 5.23 -2.02
C ILE A 137 6.80 4.28 -1.30
N TYR A 138 6.48 3.12 -1.88
CA TYR A 138 5.65 2.12 -1.20
C TYR A 138 6.31 1.62 0.08
N ALA A 139 7.61 1.31 0.04
CA ALA A 139 8.36 0.89 1.22
C ALA A 139 8.39 1.96 2.33
N TYR A 140 8.51 3.23 1.98
CA TYR A 140 8.40 4.35 2.92
C TYR A 140 7.02 4.39 3.58
N LEU A 141 5.94 4.37 2.78
CA LEU A 141 4.57 4.40 3.28
C LEU A 141 4.22 3.17 4.12
N TYR A 142 4.75 2.02 3.76
CA TYR A 142 4.63 0.79 4.56
C TYR A 142 5.33 0.91 5.92
N ARG A 143 6.55 1.48 5.94
CA ARG A 143 7.34 1.67 7.17
C ARG A 143 6.68 2.62 8.17
N ILE A 144 6.09 3.72 7.68
CA ILE A 144 5.48 4.75 8.53
C ILE A 144 4.01 4.50 8.86
N GLY A 145 3.40 3.49 8.26
CA GLY A 145 2.08 3.03 8.63
C GLY A 145 2.07 2.41 10.03
N SER A 146 0.92 2.41 10.69
CA SER A 146 0.71 1.62 11.91
C SER A 146 0.70 0.14 11.55
N LYS A 147 1.45 -0.66 12.28
CA LYS A 147 1.51 -2.11 12.15
C LYS A 147 0.63 -2.76 13.21
#